data_521aff5791ec7a1fd23ddfedc0c960f3
#
_entry.id   521aff5791ec7a1fd23ddfedc0c960f3
#
_cell.length_a   1.000
_cell.length_b   1.000
_cell.length_c   1.000
_cell.angle_alpha   90.00
_cell.angle_beta   90.00
_cell.angle_gamma   90.00
#
_symmetry.space_group_name_H-M   'P 1'
#
loop_
_entity.id
_entity.type
_entity.pdbx_description
1 polymer ?
#
loop_
_entity_poly.entity_id
_entity_poly.type
_entity_poly.pdbx_seq_one_letter_code
_entity_poly.pdbx_strand_id
1 'polypeptide(L)'
;MKILFISETFPDAAHPTTGTYNLALCRELARTNEVRVISPRSWIDVVRGERAQLGDDVRSSGVEVAYPTRWYTPSFAQGYYGGQMWWSMRSALNRLTRNWKPDAVLSYWAHPDGECGLRAGQKFDAPCAVIVGGSDVLRLPKDPVRGQCVRRVLSESDSVITVSDGLLESCLALGIRSDSVRTIRQGIDSRTFHSGDQAEARARVGISLATGEKLAVWVGRLVGLKRVDLLILACRRLKERGQRVRFCLLGEGPSRSEWEQLAAAEGVTDQIHFIGPVGHDRLADWYRAADLAVLCSDSEGLPNVLRESVACGTPFVSTDVGSIREIAEPQFSELVPSGDAEALARGIETVLNGSHAEAAKQFVPRTWTETAHDTQALFEELISRRKSPGVLPRDLKQNSSAH
;
A
#
# COMPACT_ATOMS: atom_id res chain seq x y z
N MET A 1 -4.02 -9.66 -23.29
CA MET A 1 -3.10 -10.75 -22.87
C MET A 1 -3.69 -11.51 -21.69
N LYS A 2 -3.08 -12.64 -21.33
CA LYS A 2 -3.47 -13.47 -20.18
C LYS A 2 -2.47 -13.26 -19.05
N ILE A 3 -2.93 -12.74 -17.93
CA ILE A 3 -2.06 -12.36 -16.79
C ILE A 3 -2.38 -13.25 -15.59
N LEU A 4 -1.37 -13.96 -15.06
CA LEU A 4 -1.46 -14.67 -13.80
C LEU A 4 -0.91 -13.78 -12.69
N PHE A 5 -1.75 -13.41 -11.72
CA PHE A 5 -1.34 -12.66 -10.54
C PHE A 5 -1.19 -13.61 -9.33
N ILE A 6 -0.09 -13.49 -8.58
CA ILE A 6 0.19 -14.32 -7.42
C ILE A 6 0.52 -13.42 -6.22
N SER A 7 -0.32 -13.47 -5.17
CA SER A 7 -0.05 -12.77 -3.92
C SER A 7 -0.88 -13.33 -2.76
N GLU A 8 -0.27 -13.45 -1.57
CA GLU A 8 -1.00 -13.67 -0.32
C GLU A 8 -1.83 -12.45 0.08
N THR A 9 -1.41 -11.27 -0.36
CA THR A 9 -2.06 -9.99 -0.04
C THR A 9 -3.12 -9.68 -1.10
N PHE A 10 -4.31 -10.26 -0.93
CA PHE A 10 -5.48 -10.05 -1.79
C PHE A 10 -6.74 -10.14 -0.93
N PRO A 11 -7.82 -9.37 -1.17
CA PRO A 11 -9.00 -9.41 -0.31
C PRO A 11 -9.80 -10.70 -0.46
N ASP A 12 -10.49 -11.08 0.60
CA ASP A 12 -11.52 -12.12 0.63
C ASP A 12 -12.65 -11.70 1.58
N ALA A 13 -13.70 -12.50 1.70
CA ALA A 13 -14.86 -12.17 2.53
C ALA A 13 -14.52 -12.04 4.03
N ALA A 14 -13.52 -12.77 4.53
CA ALA A 14 -13.06 -12.69 5.92
C ALA A 14 -12.13 -11.48 6.14
N HIS A 15 -11.37 -11.10 5.11
CA HIS A 15 -10.39 -10.00 5.17
C HIS A 15 -10.59 -9.02 4.01
N PRO A 16 -11.72 -8.29 3.97
CA PRO A 16 -12.09 -7.45 2.81
C PRO A 16 -11.16 -6.24 2.59
N THR A 17 -10.41 -5.83 3.61
CA THR A 17 -9.49 -4.69 3.55
C THR A 17 -8.05 -5.08 3.20
N THR A 18 -7.73 -6.39 3.14
CA THR A 18 -6.38 -6.86 2.88
C THR A 18 -6.07 -6.83 1.38
N GLY A 19 -5.10 -6.02 0.96
CA GLY A 19 -4.64 -6.00 -0.43
C GLY A 19 -5.64 -5.41 -1.43
N THR A 20 -6.46 -4.47 -1.01
CA THR A 20 -7.42 -3.75 -1.87
C THR A 20 -6.75 -3.10 -3.08
N TYR A 21 -5.52 -2.63 -2.93
CA TYR A 21 -4.70 -2.10 -4.03
C TYR A 21 -4.34 -3.17 -5.08
N ASN A 22 -4.11 -4.42 -4.68
CA ASN A 22 -3.87 -5.51 -5.63
C ASN A 22 -5.16 -5.88 -6.39
N LEU A 23 -6.30 -5.86 -5.71
CA LEU A 23 -7.61 -6.03 -6.35
C LEU A 23 -7.89 -4.89 -7.32
N ALA A 24 -7.61 -3.64 -6.94
CA ALA A 24 -7.80 -2.47 -7.79
C ALA A 24 -6.96 -2.57 -9.08
N LEU A 25 -5.68 -2.93 -8.98
CA LEU A 25 -4.81 -3.18 -10.13
C LEU A 25 -5.36 -4.31 -11.02
N CYS A 26 -5.68 -5.46 -10.42
CA CYS A 26 -6.19 -6.62 -11.17
C CYS A 26 -7.54 -6.32 -11.84
N ARG A 27 -8.42 -5.55 -11.21
CA ARG A 27 -9.71 -5.09 -11.77
C ARG A 27 -9.49 -4.22 -13.01
N GLU A 28 -8.58 -3.26 -12.96
CA GLU A 28 -8.30 -2.40 -14.10
C GLU A 28 -7.59 -3.16 -15.23
N LEU A 29 -6.65 -4.05 -14.90
CA LEU A 29 -6.04 -4.94 -15.89
C LEU A 29 -7.09 -5.86 -16.55
N ALA A 30 -8.09 -6.33 -15.81
CA ALA A 30 -9.15 -7.20 -16.32
C ALA A 30 -10.11 -6.53 -17.31
N ARG A 31 -10.07 -5.19 -17.42
CA ARG A 31 -10.89 -4.47 -18.43
C ARG A 31 -10.46 -4.76 -19.87
N THR A 32 -9.18 -5.05 -20.07
CA THR A 32 -8.59 -5.28 -21.41
C THR A 32 -7.83 -6.61 -21.52
N ASN A 33 -7.72 -7.36 -20.43
CA ASN A 33 -6.97 -8.60 -20.35
C ASN A 33 -7.78 -9.70 -19.64
N GLU A 34 -7.39 -10.96 -19.82
CA GLU A 34 -7.86 -12.04 -18.94
C GLU A 34 -6.93 -12.13 -17.72
N VAL A 35 -7.46 -11.87 -16.52
CA VAL A 35 -6.68 -11.88 -15.30
C VAL A 35 -7.15 -13.02 -14.39
N ARG A 36 -6.21 -13.87 -13.98
CA ARG A 36 -6.45 -14.92 -13.00
C ARG A 36 -5.54 -14.73 -11.80
N VAL A 37 -6.08 -14.92 -10.61
CA VAL A 37 -5.38 -14.68 -9.34
C VAL A 37 -5.26 -15.95 -8.54
N ILE A 38 -4.08 -16.19 -7.98
CA ILE A 38 -3.87 -17.18 -6.92
C ILE A 38 -3.44 -16.43 -5.66
N SER A 39 -4.26 -16.51 -4.64
CA SER A 39 -4.00 -15.88 -3.35
C SER A 39 -4.01 -16.92 -2.23
N PRO A 40 -2.87 -17.53 -1.91
CA PRO A 40 -2.79 -18.53 -0.86
C PRO A 40 -3.14 -17.97 0.51
N ARG A 41 -3.85 -18.77 1.34
CA ARG A 41 -4.21 -18.42 2.71
C ARG A 41 -3.51 -19.30 3.71
N SER A 42 -3.09 -18.72 4.82
CA SER A 42 -2.44 -19.44 5.91
C SER A 42 -3.30 -20.60 6.40
N TRP A 43 -2.70 -21.77 6.61
CA TRP A 43 -3.38 -22.88 7.27
C TRP A 43 -3.84 -22.53 8.70
N ILE A 44 -3.16 -21.58 9.34
CA ILE A 44 -3.53 -21.11 10.68
C ILE A 44 -4.90 -20.45 10.65
N ASP A 45 -5.18 -19.64 9.64
CA ASP A 45 -6.48 -18.96 9.48
C ASP A 45 -7.58 -20.00 9.22
N VAL A 46 -7.27 -21.04 8.42
CA VAL A 46 -8.19 -22.15 8.17
C VAL A 46 -8.54 -22.92 9.46
N VAL A 47 -7.55 -23.17 10.33
CA VAL A 47 -7.76 -23.81 11.64
C VAL A 47 -8.58 -22.94 12.58
N ARG A 48 -8.44 -21.62 12.48
CA ARG A 48 -9.26 -20.65 13.23
C ARG A 48 -10.68 -20.51 12.71
N GLY A 49 -11.03 -21.19 11.64
CA GLY A 49 -12.35 -21.13 11.01
C GLY A 49 -12.50 -20.03 9.96
N GLU A 50 -11.45 -19.28 9.69
CA GLU A 50 -11.41 -18.17 8.71
C GLU A 50 -11.10 -18.73 7.31
N ARG A 51 -12.05 -19.46 6.73
CA ARG A 51 -11.89 -19.96 5.35
C ARG A 51 -12.11 -18.86 4.35
N ALA A 52 -11.13 -18.65 3.47
CA ALA A 52 -11.24 -17.69 2.39
C ALA A 52 -12.44 -18.00 1.48
N GLN A 53 -13.25 -16.98 1.23
CA GLN A 53 -14.37 -17.01 0.31
C GLN A 53 -14.32 -15.76 -0.56
N LEU A 54 -14.91 -15.84 -1.75
CA LEU A 54 -15.03 -14.69 -2.63
C LEU A 54 -15.92 -13.62 -1.96
N GLY A 55 -15.34 -12.46 -1.68
CA GLY A 55 -16.08 -11.27 -1.31
C GLY A 55 -16.81 -10.65 -2.51
N ASP A 56 -17.79 -9.80 -2.28
CA ASP A 56 -18.61 -9.21 -3.34
C ASP A 56 -17.78 -8.30 -4.25
N ASP A 57 -16.81 -7.56 -3.70
CA ASP A 57 -15.88 -6.74 -4.47
C ASP A 57 -15.03 -7.55 -5.44
N VAL A 58 -14.62 -8.76 -5.02
CA VAL A 58 -13.86 -9.67 -5.88
C VAL A 58 -14.76 -10.28 -6.94
N ARG A 59 -15.99 -10.68 -6.60
CA ARG A 59 -16.96 -11.23 -7.56
C ARG A 59 -17.30 -10.26 -8.67
N SER A 60 -17.43 -8.97 -8.34
CA SER A 60 -17.75 -7.90 -9.30
C SER A 60 -16.54 -7.40 -10.09
N SER A 61 -15.33 -7.88 -9.78
CA SER A 61 -14.09 -7.35 -10.38
C SER A 61 -13.77 -7.85 -11.79
N GLY A 62 -14.44 -8.91 -12.27
CA GLY A 62 -14.11 -9.58 -13.52
C GLY A 62 -12.86 -10.48 -13.46
N VAL A 63 -12.34 -10.74 -12.24
CA VAL A 63 -11.12 -11.52 -12.02
C VAL A 63 -11.47 -12.91 -11.49
N GLU A 64 -10.89 -13.96 -12.05
CA GLU A 64 -11.03 -15.32 -11.54
C GLU A 64 -9.99 -15.57 -10.45
N VAL A 65 -10.44 -15.87 -9.21
CA VAL A 65 -9.57 -16.00 -8.03
C VAL A 65 -9.63 -17.40 -7.42
N ALA A 66 -8.47 -17.95 -7.07
CA ALA A 66 -8.34 -19.17 -6.28
C ALA A 66 -7.61 -18.88 -4.96
N TYR A 67 -8.15 -19.38 -3.84
CA TYR A 67 -7.58 -19.27 -2.50
C TYR A 67 -7.12 -20.65 -1.98
N PRO A 68 -5.97 -21.19 -2.42
CA PRO A 68 -5.45 -22.42 -1.87
C PRO A 68 -4.95 -22.24 -0.44
N THR A 69 -5.04 -23.29 0.39
CA THR A 69 -4.41 -23.27 1.71
C THR A 69 -2.89 -23.37 1.56
N ARG A 70 -2.16 -22.42 2.16
CA ARG A 70 -0.70 -22.44 2.25
C ARG A 70 -0.27 -23.17 3.51
N TRP A 71 0.50 -24.22 3.33
CA TRP A 71 1.15 -24.96 4.42
C TRP A 71 2.58 -24.48 4.60
N TYR A 72 2.94 -24.11 5.84
CA TYR A 72 4.27 -23.65 6.21
C TYR A 72 4.51 -23.83 7.70
N THR A 73 5.77 -23.76 8.12
CA THR A 73 6.18 -23.84 9.54
C THR A 73 6.36 -22.42 10.09
N PRO A 74 5.44 -21.92 10.94
CA PRO A 74 5.53 -20.55 11.45
C PRO A 74 6.85 -20.31 12.18
N SER A 75 7.48 -19.17 11.90
CA SER A 75 8.74 -18.69 12.51
C SER A 75 9.97 -19.59 12.30
N PHE A 76 9.83 -20.73 11.64
CA PHE A 76 10.92 -21.67 11.40
C PHE A 76 11.11 -21.92 9.90
N ALA A 77 12.38 -22.15 9.48
CA ALA A 77 12.74 -22.47 8.10
C ALA A 77 12.22 -21.46 7.06
N GLN A 78 12.29 -20.16 7.38
CA GLN A 78 11.73 -19.07 6.58
C GLN A 78 12.29 -18.99 5.15
N GLY A 79 13.52 -19.45 4.92
CA GLY A 79 14.10 -19.56 3.58
C GLY A 79 13.37 -20.51 2.64
N TYR A 80 12.61 -21.44 3.17
CA TYR A 80 11.84 -22.42 2.38
C TYR A 80 10.39 -22.01 2.13
N TYR A 81 9.97 -20.83 2.62
CA TYR A 81 8.58 -20.37 2.51
C TYR A 81 8.08 -20.32 1.06
N GLY A 82 8.91 -19.90 0.12
CA GLY A 82 8.57 -19.88 -1.29
C GLY A 82 8.32 -21.28 -1.85
N GLY A 83 9.18 -22.25 -1.50
CA GLY A 83 9.02 -23.65 -1.89
C GLY A 83 7.77 -24.31 -1.28
N GLN A 84 7.49 -24.06 0.01
CA GLN A 84 6.29 -24.55 0.71
C GLN A 84 5.02 -23.95 0.10
N MET A 85 5.02 -22.65 -0.21
CA MET A 85 3.91 -21.98 -0.85
C MET A 85 3.67 -22.51 -2.26
N TRP A 86 4.73 -22.69 -3.05
CA TRP A 86 4.63 -23.27 -4.38
C TRP A 86 4.02 -24.66 -4.34
N TRP A 87 4.50 -25.54 -3.45
CA TRP A 87 3.95 -26.87 -3.28
C TRP A 87 2.46 -26.83 -2.92
N SER A 88 2.08 -25.95 -2.00
CA SER A 88 0.71 -25.80 -1.53
C SER A 88 -0.25 -25.34 -2.63
N MET A 89 0.19 -24.45 -3.50
CA MET A 89 -0.68 -23.85 -4.53
C MET A 89 -0.73 -24.63 -5.86
N ARG A 90 0.15 -25.62 -6.07
CA ARG A 90 0.28 -26.36 -7.36
C ARG A 90 -1.03 -26.92 -7.90
N SER A 91 -1.85 -27.51 -7.03
CA SER A 91 -3.13 -28.11 -7.43
C SER A 91 -4.13 -27.04 -7.91
N ALA A 92 -4.20 -25.91 -7.19
CA ALA A 92 -5.05 -24.78 -7.57
C ALA A 92 -4.54 -24.14 -8.86
N LEU A 93 -3.23 -23.96 -9.00
CA LEU A 93 -2.61 -23.44 -10.22
C LEU A 93 -2.96 -24.32 -11.43
N ASN A 94 -2.78 -25.65 -11.32
CA ASN A 94 -3.08 -26.55 -12.43
C ASN A 94 -4.58 -26.54 -12.80
N ARG A 95 -5.50 -26.40 -11.83
CA ARG A 95 -6.93 -26.26 -12.11
C ARG A 95 -7.22 -24.95 -12.82
N LEU A 96 -6.68 -23.85 -12.28
CA LEU A 96 -6.90 -22.50 -12.81
C LEU A 96 -6.34 -22.34 -14.25
N THR A 97 -5.28 -23.08 -14.59
CA THR A 97 -4.58 -22.98 -15.88
C THR A 97 -4.82 -24.16 -16.83
N ARG A 98 -5.80 -25.06 -16.55
CA ARG A 98 -6.03 -26.28 -17.34
C ARG A 98 -6.16 -26.04 -18.84
N ASN A 99 -6.94 -25.02 -19.23
CA ASN A 99 -7.17 -24.61 -20.62
C ASN A 99 -6.76 -23.15 -20.85
N TRP A 100 -5.79 -22.68 -20.08
CA TRP A 100 -5.40 -21.28 -20.09
C TRP A 100 -3.90 -21.17 -19.74
N LYS A 101 -3.12 -20.71 -20.68
CA LYS A 101 -1.69 -20.44 -20.48
C LYS A 101 -1.49 -18.93 -20.29
N PRO A 102 -0.87 -18.47 -19.20
CA PRO A 102 -0.57 -17.05 -19.04
C PRO A 102 0.48 -16.60 -20.06
N ASP A 103 0.31 -15.39 -20.58
CA ASP A 103 1.30 -14.67 -21.39
C ASP A 103 2.30 -13.94 -20.50
N ALA A 104 1.91 -13.60 -19.26
CA ALA A 104 2.72 -12.91 -18.28
C ALA A 104 2.35 -13.32 -16.84
N VAL A 105 3.32 -13.25 -15.91
CA VAL A 105 3.14 -13.50 -14.49
C VAL A 105 3.49 -12.24 -13.72
N LEU A 106 2.58 -11.81 -12.84
CA LEU A 106 2.77 -10.68 -11.93
C LEU A 106 2.67 -11.19 -10.50
N SER A 107 3.59 -10.84 -9.65
CA SER A 107 3.48 -11.12 -8.21
C SER A 107 3.66 -9.87 -7.38
N TYR A 108 3.01 -9.83 -6.24
CA TYR A 108 3.15 -8.76 -5.27
C TYR A 108 3.77 -9.33 -4.00
N TRP A 109 4.89 -8.70 -3.59
CA TRP A 109 5.83 -9.08 -2.54
C TRP A 109 6.97 -9.96 -3.06
N ALA A 110 8.21 -9.58 -2.69
CA ALA A 110 9.40 -10.27 -3.20
C ALA A 110 9.48 -11.73 -2.75
N HIS A 111 9.24 -12.04 -1.47
CA HIS A 111 9.32 -13.40 -0.94
C HIS A 111 8.29 -13.61 0.19
N PRO A 112 7.45 -14.64 0.11
CA PRO A 112 7.54 -15.86 -0.74
C PRO A 112 6.84 -15.74 -2.12
N ASP A 113 6.00 -14.74 -2.34
CA ASP A 113 5.11 -14.61 -3.50
C ASP A 113 5.89 -14.53 -4.81
N GLY A 114 6.92 -13.69 -4.87
CA GLY A 114 7.78 -13.53 -6.04
C GLY A 114 8.52 -14.80 -6.43
N GLU A 115 8.92 -15.64 -5.46
CA GLU A 115 9.47 -16.96 -5.78
C GLU A 115 8.45 -17.86 -6.48
N CYS A 116 7.18 -17.79 -6.06
CA CYS A 116 6.11 -18.50 -6.75
C CYS A 116 5.85 -17.91 -8.15
N GLY A 117 5.97 -16.58 -8.30
CA GLY A 117 5.91 -15.91 -9.59
C GLY A 117 6.99 -16.40 -10.56
N LEU A 118 8.26 -16.46 -10.11
CA LEU A 118 9.37 -16.98 -10.92
C LEU A 118 9.13 -18.43 -11.36
N ARG A 119 8.71 -19.31 -10.44
CA ARG A 119 8.42 -20.72 -10.75
C ARG A 119 7.25 -20.86 -11.74
N ALA A 120 6.25 -19.98 -11.64
CA ALA A 120 5.16 -19.94 -12.60
C ALA A 120 5.63 -19.44 -13.98
N GLY A 121 6.44 -18.37 -14.01
CA GLY A 121 7.07 -17.87 -15.23
C GLY A 121 7.87 -18.95 -15.96
N GLN A 122 8.71 -19.68 -15.24
CA GLN A 122 9.48 -20.82 -15.77
C GLN A 122 8.56 -21.94 -16.27
N LYS A 123 7.54 -22.31 -15.50
CA LYS A 123 6.58 -23.38 -15.88
C LYS A 123 5.84 -23.08 -17.18
N PHE A 124 5.46 -21.83 -17.39
CA PHE A 124 4.63 -21.42 -18.53
C PHE A 124 5.43 -20.77 -19.66
N ASP A 125 6.74 -20.62 -19.48
CA ASP A 125 7.60 -19.86 -20.40
C ASP A 125 7.01 -18.45 -20.63
N ALA A 126 6.73 -17.73 -19.55
CA ALA A 126 6.15 -16.39 -19.54
C ALA A 126 7.03 -15.45 -18.71
N PRO A 127 7.17 -14.16 -19.09
CA PRO A 127 7.89 -13.18 -18.30
C PRO A 127 7.24 -12.99 -16.94
N CYS A 128 8.09 -12.84 -15.90
CA CYS A 128 7.69 -12.62 -14.52
C CYS A 128 8.13 -11.24 -14.05
N ALA A 129 7.18 -10.41 -13.63
CA ALA A 129 7.45 -9.17 -12.92
C ALA A 129 7.04 -9.28 -11.46
N VAL A 130 7.82 -8.66 -10.57
CA VAL A 130 7.60 -8.66 -9.12
C VAL A 130 7.39 -7.23 -8.64
N ILE A 131 6.22 -6.94 -8.07
CA ILE A 131 5.96 -5.67 -7.40
C ILE A 131 6.51 -5.73 -5.98
N VAL A 132 7.32 -4.76 -5.61
CA VAL A 132 7.80 -4.58 -4.22
C VAL A 132 7.00 -3.48 -3.53
N GLY A 133 6.58 -3.77 -2.29
CA GLY A 133 5.63 -2.93 -1.55
C GLY A 133 6.24 -2.14 -0.38
N GLY A 134 7.50 -2.38 -0.03
CA GLY A 134 8.20 -1.67 1.04
C GLY A 134 8.94 -2.59 2.00
N SER A 135 8.29 -3.18 3.00
CA SER A 135 8.98 -4.00 4.02
C SER A 135 9.73 -5.20 3.42
N ASP A 136 9.36 -5.67 2.25
CA ASP A 136 10.03 -6.75 1.52
C ASP A 136 11.45 -6.36 1.04
N VAL A 137 11.69 -5.08 0.78
CA VAL A 137 13.02 -4.57 0.40
C VAL A 137 13.67 -3.68 1.48
N LEU A 138 12.89 -3.12 2.42
CA LEU A 138 13.41 -2.27 3.48
C LEU A 138 13.75 -3.04 4.76
N ARG A 139 13.01 -4.13 5.06
CA ARG A 139 13.12 -4.87 6.33
C ARG A 139 13.57 -6.31 6.16
N LEU A 140 12.97 -7.07 5.23
CA LEU A 140 13.32 -8.48 5.03
C LEU A 140 14.79 -8.71 4.67
N PRO A 141 15.46 -7.83 3.90
CA PRO A 141 16.88 -8.01 3.60
C PRO A 141 17.82 -7.90 4.81
N LYS A 142 17.33 -7.37 5.95
CA LYS A 142 18.11 -7.33 7.21
C LYS A 142 18.25 -8.70 7.86
N ASP A 143 17.33 -9.63 7.58
CA ASP A 143 17.47 -11.04 7.95
C ASP A 143 18.37 -11.76 6.93
N PRO A 144 19.44 -12.43 7.35
CA PRO A 144 20.41 -13.04 6.42
C PRO A 144 19.75 -14.07 5.47
N VAL A 145 18.84 -14.90 5.98
CA VAL A 145 18.20 -15.98 5.19
C VAL A 145 17.17 -15.39 4.23
N ARG A 146 16.26 -14.57 4.75
CA ARG A 146 15.21 -13.93 3.94
C ARG A 146 15.80 -12.94 2.95
N GLY A 147 16.85 -12.21 3.35
CA GLY A 147 17.55 -11.29 2.47
C GLY A 147 18.17 -11.96 1.25
N GLN A 148 18.71 -13.17 1.40
CA GLN A 148 19.20 -13.97 0.26
C GLN A 148 18.03 -14.35 -0.67
N CYS A 149 16.89 -14.80 -0.11
CA CYS A 149 15.70 -15.12 -0.90
C CYS A 149 15.19 -13.90 -1.68
N VAL A 150 15.09 -12.74 -1.03
CA VAL A 150 14.66 -11.50 -1.67
C VAL A 150 15.60 -11.12 -2.82
N ARG A 151 16.91 -11.03 -2.57
CA ARG A 151 17.89 -10.70 -3.62
C ARG A 151 17.81 -11.65 -4.80
N ARG A 152 17.77 -12.97 -4.55
CA ARG A 152 17.63 -13.98 -5.60
C ARG A 152 16.38 -13.74 -6.45
N VAL A 153 15.22 -13.62 -5.81
CA VAL A 153 13.95 -13.42 -6.51
C VAL A 153 13.99 -12.17 -7.39
N LEU A 154 14.44 -11.04 -6.84
CA LEU A 154 14.47 -9.78 -7.58
C LEU A 154 15.50 -9.83 -8.72
N SER A 155 16.65 -10.50 -8.54
CA SER A 155 17.68 -10.62 -9.58
C SER A 155 17.28 -11.56 -10.71
N GLU A 156 16.48 -12.61 -10.43
CA GLU A 156 16.03 -13.59 -11.42
C GLU A 156 14.73 -13.17 -12.13
N SER A 157 14.05 -12.13 -11.65
CA SER A 157 12.82 -11.61 -12.28
C SER A 157 13.13 -10.88 -13.59
N ASP A 158 12.25 -10.99 -14.58
CA ASP A 158 12.39 -10.23 -15.84
C ASP A 158 12.24 -8.72 -15.61
N SER A 159 11.45 -8.33 -14.60
CA SER A 159 11.37 -6.95 -14.12
C SER A 159 10.96 -6.88 -12.64
N VAL A 160 11.45 -5.88 -11.95
CA VAL A 160 11.03 -5.48 -10.61
C VAL A 160 10.26 -4.16 -10.73
N ILE A 161 9.02 -4.15 -10.24
CA ILE A 161 8.18 -2.96 -10.20
C ILE A 161 8.26 -2.36 -8.81
N THR A 162 8.71 -1.13 -8.70
CA THR A 162 8.68 -0.34 -7.47
C THR A 162 7.53 0.66 -7.52
N VAL A 163 6.91 0.93 -6.37
CA VAL A 163 5.79 1.89 -6.29
C VAL A 163 6.26 3.31 -6.00
N SER A 164 7.56 3.49 -5.76
CA SER A 164 8.20 4.77 -5.44
C SER A 164 9.67 4.76 -5.86
N ASP A 165 10.26 5.95 -6.01
CA ASP A 165 11.68 6.10 -6.36
C ASP A 165 12.59 5.70 -5.20
N GLY A 166 12.18 5.95 -3.94
CA GLY A 166 12.92 5.46 -2.76
C GLY A 166 12.98 3.93 -2.66
N LEU A 167 11.95 3.22 -3.14
CA LEU A 167 12.01 1.75 -3.25
C LEU A 167 12.88 1.30 -4.43
N LEU A 168 12.92 2.06 -5.53
CA LEU A 168 13.87 1.82 -6.62
C LEU A 168 15.30 1.93 -6.10
N GLU A 169 15.65 3.00 -5.40
CA GLU A 169 16.98 3.16 -4.78
C GLU A 169 17.30 2.00 -3.82
N SER A 170 16.32 1.56 -3.04
CA SER A 170 16.48 0.40 -2.15
C SER A 170 16.77 -0.89 -2.93
N CYS A 171 16.13 -1.11 -4.07
CA CYS A 171 16.42 -2.25 -4.94
C CYS A 171 17.84 -2.17 -5.52
N LEU A 172 18.25 -0.99 -5.99
CA LEU A 172 19.62 -0.76 -6.49
C LEU A 172 20.67 -1.00 -5.40
N ALA A 173 20.41 -0.55 -4.17
CA ALA A 173 21.29 -0.80 -3.01
C ALA A 173 21.39 -2.30 -2.64
N LEU A 174 20.39 -3.11 -2.97
CA LEU A 174 20.44 -4.57 -2.85
C LEU A 174 21.21 -5.25 -3.97
N GLY A 175 21.74 -4.50 -4.95
CA GLY A 175 22.50 -5.00 -6.09
C GLY A 175 21.63 -5.43 -7.29
N ILE A 176 20.35 -5.04 -7.33
CA ILE A 176 19.49 -5.32 -8.47
C ILE A 176 19.85 -4.37 -9.61
N ARG A 177 19.86 -4.90 -10.83
CA ARG A 177 20.27 -4.14 -12.04
C ARG A 177 19.25 -3.03 -12.34
N SER A 178 19.74 -1.85 -12.66
CA SER A 178 18.91 -0.68 -12.95
C SER A 178 18.00 -0.85 -14.18
N ASP A 179 18.44 -1.62 -15.17
CA ASP A 179 17.66 -1.90 -16.38
C ASP A 179 16.52 -2.91 -16.17
N SER A 180 16.53 -3.64 -15.04
CA SER A 180 15.46 -4.55 -14.63
C SER A 180 14.45 -3.94 -13.64
N VAL A 181 14.70 -2.73 -13.11
CA VAL A 181 13.79 -2.06 -12.16
C VAL A 181 13.02 -0.95 -12.88
N ARG A 182 11.72 -0.86 -12.61
CA ARG A 182 10.81 0.17 -13.13
C ARG A 182 9.94 0.72 -12.01
N THR A 183 9.88 2.04 -11.88
CA THR A 183 8.90 2.68 -10.99
C THR A 183 7.58 2.80 -11.71
N ILE A 184 6.55 2.10 -11.22
CA ILE A 184 5.15 2.25 -11.63
C ILE A 184 4.35 2.65 -10.40
N ARG A 185 4.05 3.94 -10.28
CA ARG A 185 3.31 4.47 -9.13
C ARG A 185 1.89 3.92 -9.12
N GLN A 186 1.43 3.56 -7.94
CA GLN A 186 0.07 3.05 -7.75
C GLN A 186 -0.96 4.18 -7.95
N GLY A 187 -2.12 3.83 -8.45
CA GLY A 187 -3.27 4.71 -8.54
C GLY A 187 -4.03 4.85 -7.23
N ILE A 188 -5.06 5.70 -7.26
CA ILE A 188 -6.10 5.81 -6.23
C ILE A 188 -7.45 5.50 -6.88
N ASP A 189 -8.36 4.87 -6.15
CA ASP A 189 -9.74 4.70 -6.61
C ASP A 189 -10.47 6.04 -6.50
N SER A 190 -10.45 6.82 -7.57
CA SER A 190 -11.08 8.14 -7.65
C SER A 190 -12.62 8.11 -7.57
N ARG A 191 -13.24 6.94 -7.64
CA ARG A 191 -14.69 6.78 -7.39
C ARG A 191 -15.00 6.83 -5.91
N THR A 192 -14.10 6.31 -5.08
CA THR A 192 -14.20 6.30 -3.62
C THR A 192 -13.55 7.52 -3.00
N PHE A 193 -12.29 7.79 -3.37
CA PHE A 193 -11.48 8.89 -2.83
C PHE A 193 -11.47 10.07 -3.80
N HIS A 194 -12.33 11.02 -3.55
CA HIS A 194 -12.44 12.30 -4.25
C HIS A 194 -12.88 13.39 -3.26
N SER A 195 -12.62 14.63 -3.57
CA SER A 195 -13.10 15.77 -2.77
C SER A 195 -14.62 15.82 -2.72
N GLY A 196 -15.17 16.34 -1.63
CA GLY A 196 -16.61 16.43 -1.41
C GLY A 196 -16.98 17.40 -0.30
N ASP A 197 -18.26 17.49 0.01
CA ASP A 197 -18.78 18.39 1.06
C ASP A 197 -18.39 17.87 2.46
N GLN A 198 -17.68 18.72 3.21
CA GLN A 198 -17.16 18.39 4.53
C GLN A 198 -18.30 18.26 5.57
N ALA A 199 -19.31 19.11 5.49
CA ALA A 199 -20.41 19.09 6.47
C ALA A 199 -21.26 17.82 6.31
N GLU A 200 -21.56 17.42 5.08
CA GLU A 200 -22.23 16.16 4.79
C GLU A 200 -21.38 14.96 5.25
N ALA A 201 -20.07 14.98 5.00
CA ALA A 201 -19.19 13.92 5.44
C ALA A 201 -19.14 13.81 6.97
N ARG A 202 -19.08 14.93 7.70
CA ARG A 202 -19.19 14.96 9.17
C ARG A 202 -20.50 14.34 9.67
N ALA A 203 -21.61 14.68 9.02
CA ALA A 203 -22.91 14.08 9.36
C ALA A 203 -22.91 12.55 9.13
N ARG A 204 -22.34 12.07 8.00
CA ARG A 204 -22.26 10.61 7.70
C ARG A 204 -21.40 9.84 8.69
N VAL A 205 -20.29 10.43 9.18
CA VAL A 205 -19.45 9.78 10.20
C VAL A 205 -19.90 10.07 11.64
N GLY A 206 -20.97 10.86 11.84
CA GLY A 206 -21.53 11.14 13.16
C GLY A 206 -20.68 12.09 14.00
N ILE A 207 -19.88 12.96 13.39
CA ILE A 207 -19.02 13.92 14.08
C ILE A 207 -19.72 15.28 14.16
N SER A 208 -19.85 15.78 15.40
CA SER A 208 -20.21 17.18 15.70
C SER A 208 -19.05 17.83 16.44
N LEU A 209 -18.58 18.96 15.94
CA LEU A 209 -17.48 19.74 16.50
C LEU A 209 -18.02 20.98 17.22
N ALA A 210 -17.36 21.34 18.33
CA ALA A 210 -17.62 22.61 18.98
C ALA A 210 -17.08 23.79 18.14
N THR A 211 -17.54 25.00 18.43
CA THR A 211 -17.04 26.21 17.74
C THR A 211 -15.53 26.34 17.90
N GLY A 212 -14.83 26.46 16.77
CA GLY A 212 -13.36 26.54 16.71
C GLY A 212 -12.63 25.21 16.91
N GLU A 213 -13.32 24.08 17.12
CA GLU A 213 -12.71 22.77 17.17
C GLU A 213 -12.41 22.25 15.76
N LYS A 214 -11.22 21.63 15.58
CA LYS A 214 -10.76 21.01 14.34
C LYS A 214 -10.75 19.50 14.45
N LEU A 215 -10.94 18.80 13.34
CA LEU A 215 -10.88 17.34 13.26
C LEU A 215 -9.62 16.90 12.54
N ALA A 216 -8.79 16.12 13.22
CA ALA A 216 -7.66 15.43 12.63
C ALA A 216 -7.91 13.91 12.61
N VAL A 217 -7.56 13.24 11.52
CA VAL A 217 -7.67 11.79 11.40
C VAL A 217 -6.29 11.14 11.29
N TRP A 218 -6.13 10.02 11.95
CA TRP A 218 -5.03 9.10 11.79
C TRP A 218 -5.57 7.75 11.34
N VAL A 219 -4.95 7.14 10.33
CA VAL A 219 -5.41 5.86 9.78
C VAL A 219 -4.25 4.89 9.71
N GLY A 220 -4.43 3.72 10.32
CA GLY A 220 -3.40 2.69 10.24
C GLY A 220 -3.57 1.56 11.25
N ARG A 221 -2.63 0.61 11.18
CA ARG A 221 -2.53 -0.45 12.18
C ARG A 221 -1.86 0.07 13.45
N LEU A 222 -2.46 -0.14 14.61
CA LEU A 222 -1.93 0.31 15.91
C LEU A 222 -0.76 -0.59 16.35
N VAL A 223 0.44 -0.32 15.80
CA VAL A 223 1.72 -1.01 16.07
C VAL A 223 2.81 0.01 16.34
N GLY A 224 3.82 -0.33 17.15
CA GLY A 224 4.88 0.58 17.59
C GLY A 224 5.55 1.38 16.46
N LEU A 225 5.72 0.79 15.26
CA LEU A 225 6.28 1.47 14.10
C LEU A 225 5.50 2.74 13.66
N LYS A 226 4.21 2.78 13.97
CA LYS A 226 3.31 3.90 13.59
C LYS A 226 3.36 5.07 14.56
N ARG A 227 4.07 4.94 15.69
CA ARG A 227 4.42 6.02 16.61
C ARG A 227 3.25 6.92 17.01
N VAL A 228 2.08 6.32 17.33
CA VAL A 228 0.92 7.08 17.85
C VAL A 228 1.23 7.75 19.19
N ASP A 229 2.23 7.26 19.92
CA ASP A 229 2.81 7.94 21.09
C ASP A 229 3.21 9.40 20.75
N LEU A 230 3.85 9.65 19.62
CA LEU A 230 4.21 11.02 19.20
C LEU A 230 2.97 11.89 18.92
N LEU A 231 1.91 11.31 18.36
CA LEU A 231 0.66 12.02 18.15
C LEU A 231 -0.01 12.41 19.47
N ILE A 232 0.02 11.52 20.47
CA ILE A 232 -0.50 11.78 21.81
C ILE A 232 0.26 12.92 22.49
N LEU A 233 1.60 12.88 22.42
CA LEU A 233 2.45 13.96 22.96
C LEU A 233 2.24 15.29 22.21
N ALA A 234 2.09 15.26 20.88
CA ALA A 234 1.78 16.46 20.09
C ALA A 234 0.40 17.02 20.46
N CYS A 235 -0.62 16.15 20.67
CA CYS A 235 -1.95 16.56 21.14
C CYS A 235 -1.88 17.30 22.48
N ARG A 236 -1.11 16.81 23.44
CA ARG A 236 -0.88 17.51 24.72
C ARG A 236 -0.31 18.90 24.49
N ARG A 237 0.70 19.04 23.63
CA ARG A 237 1.30 20.36 23.34
C ARG A 237 0.32 21.33 22.69
N LEU A 238 -0.51 20.83 21.78
CA LEU A 238 -1.59 21.61 21.17
C LEU A 238 -2.60 22.08 22.22
N LYS A 239 -2.99 21.20 23.15
CA LYS A 239 -3.89 21.53 24.27
C LYS A 239 -3.30 22.61 25.18
N GLU A 240 -2.02 22.50 25.53
CA GLU A 240 -1.28 23.50 26.33
C GLU A 240 -1.25 24.89 25.65
N ARG A 241 -1.30 24.94 24.31
CA ARG A 241 -1.38 26.17 23.51
C ARG A 241 -2.81 26.66 23.25
N GLY A 242 -3.80 25.99 23.85
CA GLY A 242 -5.21 26.35 23.70
C GLY A 242 -5.84 25.93 22.37
N GLN A 243 -5.14 25.12 21.57
CA GLN A 243 -5.67 24.58 20.32
C GLN A 243 -6.67 23.45 20.62
N ARG A 244 -7.84 23.50 19.97
CA ARG A 244 -8.88 22.49 20.10
C ARG A 244 -8.86 21.58 18.88
N VAL A 245 -8.14 20.48 18.96
CA VAL A 245 -8.06 19.49 17.90
C VAL A 245 -8.53 18.14 18.40
N ARG A 246 -9.57 17.60 17.76
CA ARG A 246 -10.05 16.24 18.00
C ARG A 246 -9.32 15.29 17.07
N PHE A 247 -8.65 14.30 17.63
CA PHE A 247 -7.97 13.26 16.86
C PHE A 247 -8.80 11.99 16.86
N CYS A 248 -9.22 11.53 15.70
CA CYS A 248 -9.89 10.25 15.50
C CYS A 248 -8.90 9.24 14.90
N LEU A 249 -8.61 8.17 15.65
CA LEU A 249 -7.68 7.13 15.27
C LEU A 249 -8.45 5.93 14.71
N LEU A 250 -8.31 5.70 13.40
CA LEU A 250 -9.02 4.66 12.66
C LEU A 250 -8.09 3.47 12.43
N GLY A 251 -8.42 2.35 13.06
CA GLY A 251 -7.69 1.09 12.95
C GLY A 251 -7.60 0.34 14.26
N GLU A 252 -6.96 -0.81 14.21
CA GLU A 252 -6.75 -1.72 15.33
C GLU A 252 -5.30 -2.21 15.37
N GLY A 253 -4.89 -2.74 16.52
CA GLY A 253 -3.57 -3.35 16.67
C GLY A 253 -3.16 -3.57 18.12
N PRO A 254 -2.07 -4.33 18.32
CA PRO A 254 -1.63 -4.75 19.67
C PRO A 254 -1.23 -3.60 20.58
N SER A 255 -0.86 -2.43 20.06
CA SER A 255 -0.45 -1.28 20.88
C SER A 255 -1.61 -0.38 21.33
N ARG A 256 -2.88 -0.73 21.02
CA ARG A 256 -4.04 0.10 21.36
C ARG A 256 -4.12 0.40 22.86
N SER A 257 -4.07 -0.63 23.69
CA SER A 257 -4.20 -0.47 25.15
C SER A 257 -3.08 0.38 25.76
N GLU A 258 -1.85 0.23 25.25
CA GLU A 258 -0.71 1.05 25.66
C GLU A 258 -0.94 2.54 25.37
N TRP A 259 -1.46 2.84 24.17
CA TRP A 259 -1.69 4.23 23.76
C TRP A 259 -2.92 4.86 24.41
N GLU A 260 -3.97 4.08 24.72
CA GLU A 260 -5.09 4.56 25.56
C GLU A 260 -4.61 4.94 26.95
N GLN A 261 -3.71 4.15 27.55
CA GLN A 261 -3.10 4.46 28.85
C GLN A 261 -2.21 5.71 28.77
N LEU A 262 -1.41 5.85 27.70
CA LEU A 262 -0.58 7.03 27.49
C LEU A 262 -1.45 8.29 27.32
N ALA A 263 -2.53 8.24 26.56
CA ALA A 263 -3.45 9.36 26.39
C ALA A 263 -4.09 9.80 27.72
N ALA A 264 -4.39 8.84 28.61
CA ALA A 264 -4.88 9.13 29.95
C ALA A 264 -3.79 9.78 30.84
N ALA A 265 -2.57 9.25 30.80
CA ALA A 265 -1.43 9.80 31.55
C ALA A 265 -1.07 11.23 31.12
N GLU A 266 -1.17 11.52 29.81
CA GLU A 266 -0.93 12.86 29.24
C GLU A 266 -2.13 13.80 29.35
N GLY A 267 -3.28 13.33 29.87
CA GLY A 267 -4.48 14.15 30.10
C GLY A 267 -5.17 14.63 28.83
N VAL A 268 -5.15 13.82 27.74
CA VAL A 268 -5.72 14.17 26.43
C VAL A 268 -6.81 13.20 25.94
N THR A 269 -7.39 12.41 26.83
CA THR A 269 -8.47 11.46 26.51
C THR A 269 -9.73 12.12 25.95
N ASP A 270 -9.94 13.39 26.25
CA ASP A 270 -11.03 14.22 25.72
C ASP A 270 -10.80 14.62 24.25
N GLN A 271 -9.57 14.54 23.76
CA GLN A 271 -9.19 14.94 22.40
C GLN A 271 -8.78 13.75 21.52
N ILE A 272 -8.40 12.60 22.09
CA ILE A 272 -7.97 11.40 21.35
C ILE A 272 -9.04 10.30 21.42
N HIS A 273 -9.59 9.94 20.26
CA HIS A 273 -10.67 8.97 20.14
C HIS A 273 -10.22 7.76 19.31
N PHE A 274 -10.16 6.57 19.89
CA PHE A 274 -9.86 5.32 19.22
C PHE A 274 -11.15 4.75 18.63
N ILE A 275 -11.39 5.01 17.33
CA ILE A 275 -12.62 4.65 16.63
C ILE A 275 -12.70 3.14 16.34
N GLY A 276 -11.54 2.50 16.15
CA GLY A 276 -11.49 1.11 15.70
C GLY A 276 -11.41 0.98 14.17
N PRO A 277 -11.53 -0.24 13.63
CA PRO A 277 -11.43 -0.49 12.21
C PRO A 277 -12.61 0.10 11.44
N VAL A 278 -12.32 0.74 10.31
CA VAL A 278 -13.31 1.34 9.41
C VAL A 278 -13.17 0.70 8.03
N GLY A 279 -14.28 0.34 7.41
CA GLY A 279 -14.31 -0.18 6.06
C GLY A 279 -13.77 0.83 5.04
N HIS A 280 -13.15 0.33 3.99
CA HIS A 280 -12.48 1.16 2.97
C HIS A 280 -13.46 2.11 2.26
N ASP A 281 -14.70 1.69 2.07
CA ASP A 281 -15.80 2.49 1.52
C ASP A 281 -16.16 3.69 2.38
N ARG A 282 -16.11 3.54 3.71
CA ARG A 282 -16.42 4.60 4.67
C ARG A 282 -15.22 5.48 5.02
N LEU A 283 -14.00 5.03 4.70
CA LEU A 283 -12.77 5.75 5.03
C LEU A 283 -12.70 7.11 4.31
N ALA A 284 -13.22 7.18 3.08
CA ALA A 284 -13.28 8.43 2.32
C ALA A 284 -14.14 9.51 3.01
N ASP A 285 -15.23 9.13 3.70
CA ASP A 285 -16.03 10.07 4.47
C ASP A 285 -15.27 10.62 5.69
N TRP A 286 -14.44 9.81 6.34
CA TRP A 286 -13.58 10.27 7.41
C TRP A 286 -12.53 11.28 6.93
N TYR A 287 -11.91 11.03 5.77
CA TYR A 287 -10.99 12.01 5.18
C TYR A 287 -11.72 13.30 4.83
N ARG A 288 -12.85 13.24 4.11
CA ARG A 288 -13.64 14.45 3.77
C ARG A 288 -14.12 15.21 5.00
N ALA A 289 -14.44 14.53 6.09
CA ALA A 289 -14.89 15.14 7.35
C ALA A 289 -13.77 15.89 8.06
N ALA A 290 -12.52 15.45 7.89
CA ALA A 290 -11.36 15.96 8.59
C ALA A 290 -10.89 17.32 8.03
N ASP A 291 -10.26 18.10 8.90
CA ASP A 291 -9.49 19.29 8.52
C ASP A 291 -8.03 18.92 8.18
N LEU A 292 -7.57 17.74 8.66
CA LEU A 292 -6.19 17.30 8.57
C LEU A 292 -6.08 15.78 8.70
N ALA A 293 -5.18 15.15 7.95
CA ALA A 293 -4.69 13.80 8.22
C ALA A 293 -3.29 13.85 8.83
N VAL A 294 -2.99 12.96 9.76
CA VAL A 294 -1.67 12.88 10.42
C VAL A 294 -1.09 11.49 10.29
N LEU A 295 0.21 11.40 9.98
CA LEU A 295 0.97 10.16 10.00
C LEU A 295 2.33 10.40 10.67
N CYS A 296 2.62 9.67 11.76
CA CYS A 296 3.80 9.91 12.59
C CYS A 296 4.78 8.71 12.63
N SER A 297 4.78 7.88 11.61
CA SER A 297 5.53 6.62 11.53
C SER A 297 7.05 6.83 11.54
N ASP A 298 7.78 5.81 12.04
CA ASP A 298 9.25 5.75 11.93
C ASP A 298 9.74 5.21 10.57
N SER A 299 8.88 4.54 9.82
CA SER A 299 9.22 3.99 8.50
C SER A 299 7.97 3.72 7.67
N GLU A 300 8.00 4.15 6.42
CA GLU A 300 6.97 3.92 5.41
C GLU A 300 7.61 3.53 4.07
N GLY A 301 6.87 2.76 3.26
CA GLY A 301 7.15 2.65 1.83
C GLY A 301 6.56 3.87 1.11
N LEU A 302 5.37 3.68 0.54
CA LEU A 302 4.54 4.78 0.02
C LEU A 302 3.16 4.69 0.70
N PRO A 303 2.84 5.54 1.69
CA PRO A 303 1.62 5.39 2.48
C PRO A 303 0.37 5.79 1.69
N ASN A 304 -0.48 4.82 1.37
CA ASN A 304 -1.74 5.08 0.67
C ASN A 304 -2.66 6.03 1.44
N VAL A 305 -2.66 5.95 2.78
CA VAL A 305 -3.51 6.78 3.64
C VAL A 305 -3.33 8.29 3.43
N LEU A 306 -2.10 8.75 3.14
CA LEU A 306 -1.84 10.17 2.84
C LEU A 306 -2.32 10.54 1.43
N ARG A 307 -2.13 9.63 0.46
CA ARG A 307 -2.58 9.83 -0.91
C ARG A 307 -4.11 9.85 -0.99
N GLU A 308 -4.77 8.95 -0.27
CA GLU A 308 -6.23 8.88 -0.13
C GLU A 308 -6.79 10.14 0.54
N SER A 309 -6.11 10.63 1.58
CA SER A 309 -6.47 11.87 2.27
C SER A 309 -6.47 13.06 1.31
N VAL A 310 -5.36 13.29 0.60
CA VAL A 310 -5.24 14.41 -0.35
C VAL A 310 -6.23 14.28 -1.50
N ALA A 311 -6.47 13.07 -2.01
CA ALA A 311 -7.50 12.82 -3.02
C ALA A 311 -8.92 13.19 -2.54
N CYS A 312 -9.18 13.10 -1.23
CA CYS A 312 -10.42 13.56 -0.61
C CYS A 312 -10.45 15.07 -0.33
N GLY A 313 -9.39 15.82 -0.68
CA GLY A 313 -9.26 17.24 -0.44
C GLY A 313 -8.78 17.59 0.98
N THR A 314 -8.20 16.63 1.70
CA THR A 314 -7.75 16.79 3.08
C THR A 314 -6.23 16.83 3.14
N PRO A 315 -5.63 17.97 3.57
CA PRO A 315 -4.19 18.12 3.70
C PRO A 315 -3.61 17.18 4.77
N PHE A 316 -2.28 17.02 4.80
CA PHE A 316 -1.67 16.16 5.80
C PHE A 316 -0.41 16.74 6.45
N VAL A 317 -0.13 16.25 7.66
CA VAL A 317 1.18 16.37 8.31
C VAL A 317 1.76 14.97 8.49
N SER A 318 3.03 14.83 8.15
CA SER A 318 3.69 13.52 8.31
C SER A 318 5.14 13.67 8.74
N THR A 319 5.64 12.63 9.43
CA THR A 319 7.08 12.45 9.60
C THR A 319 7.75 12.24 8.23
N ASP A 320 8.93 12.81 8.07
CA ASP A 320 9.73 12.72 6.85
C ASP A 320 10.53 11.41 6.81
N VAL A 321 9.85 10.34 6.44
CA VAL A 321 10.43 8.98 6.39
C VAL A 321 10.04 8.24 5.11
N GLY A 322 10.94 7.38 4.63
CA GLY A 322 10.71 6.57 3.43
C GLY A 322 10.41 7.43 2.20
N SER A 323 9.41 7.04 1.42
CA SER A 323 9.03 7.74 0.18
C SER A 323 7.93 8.79 0.37
N ILE A 324 7.69 9.28 1.59
CA ILE A 324 6.64 10.28 1.84
C ILE A 324 6.92 11.58 1.08
N ARG A 325 8.18 11.98 0.93
CA ARG A 325 8.58 13.15 0.12
C ARG A 325 8.09 13.11 -1.33
N GLU A 326 7.87 11.93 -1.88
CA GLU A 326 7.40 11.77 -3.27
C GLU A 326 5.92 12.13 -3.47
N ILE A 327 5.16 12.22 -2.37
CA ILE A 327 3.74 12.55 -2.36
C ILE A 327 3.45 13.85 -1.61
N ALA A 328 4.46 14.41 -0.94
CA ALA A 328 4.32 15.64 -0.18
C ALA A 328 4.61 16.85 -1.07
N GLU A 329 3.68 17.79 -1.08
CA GLU A 329 3.86 19.11 -1.71
C GLU A 329 3.58 20.17 -0.65
N PRO A 330 4.45 21.19 -0.50
CA PRO A 330 4.29 22.23 0.54
C PRO A 330 2.94 22.97 0.50
N GLN A 331 2.23 22.88 -0.62
CA GLN A 331 0.93 23.51 -0.80
C GLN A 331 -0.17 22.84 0.01
N PHE A 332 -0.11 21.51 0.21
CA PHE A 332 -1.12 20.73 0.93
C PHE A 332 -0.54 19.80 2.01
N SER A 333 0.75 19.89 2.32
CA SER A 333 1.37 19.02 3.31
C SER A 333 2.52 19.70 4.06
N GLU A 334 2.77 19.23 5.27
CA GLU A 334 3.91 19.59 6.09
C GLU A 334 4.67 18.33 6.50
N LEU A 335 5.99 18.33 6.28
CA LEU A 335 6.87 17.24 6.70
C LEU A 335 7.69 17.65 7.92
N VAL A 336 7.71 16.79 8.94
CA VAL A 336 8.39 17.03 10.20
C VAL A 336 9.42 15.94 10.52
N PRO A 337 10.47 16.22 11.29
CA PRO A 337 11.43 15.19 11.72
C PRO A 337 10.74 14.05 12.47
N SER A 338 11.16 12.80 12.21
CA SER A 338 10.70 11.63 12.97
C SER A 338 11.16 11.71 14.41
N GLY A 339 10.29 11.27 15.33
CA GLY A 339 10.59 11.27 16.75
C GLY A 339 10.39 12.61 17.48
N ASP A 340 10.00 13.68 16.77
CA ASP A 340 9.83 15.01 17.34
C ASP A 340 8.35 15.40 17.47
N ALA A 341 7.78 15.19 18.67
CA ALA A 341 6.38 15.55 18.98
C ALA A 341 6.14 17.07 18.96
N GLU A 342 7.16 17.87 19.23
CA GLU A 342 7.07 19.33 19.18
C GLU A 342 6.99 19.83 17.74
N ALA A 343 7.83 19.28 16.86
CA ALA A 343 7.76 19.58 15.44
C ALA A 343 6.41 19.12 14.84
N LEU A 344 5.90 17.94 15.27
CA LEU A 344 4.60 17.44 14.85
C LEU A 344 3.46 18.39 15.26
N ALA A 345 3.47 18.90 16.50
CA ALA A 345 2.49 19.87 16.96
C ALA A 345 2.54 21.17 16.13
N ARG A 346 3.73 21.71 15.87
CA ARG A 346 3.90 22.92 15.04
C ARG A 346 3.43 22.69 13.60
N GLY A 347 3.77 21.53 13.00
CA GLY A 347 3.30 21.18 11.66
C GLY A 347 1.77 21.12 11.57
N ILE A 348 1.12 20.55 12.59
CA ILE A 348 -0.34 20.52 12.70
C ILE A 348 -0.91 21.95 12.75
N GLU A 349 -0.34 22.84 13.58
CA GLU A 349 -0.76 24.24 13.66
C GLU A 349 -0.58 24.95 12.31
N THR A 350 0.55 24.75 11.64
CA THR A 350 0.83 25.34 10.32
C THR A 350 -0.23 24.97 9.30
N VAL A 351 -0.55 23.67 9.19
CA VAL A 351 -1.52 23.18 8.20
C VAL A 351 -2.95 23.64 8.55
N LEU A 352 -3.35 23.60 9.81
CA LEU A 352 -4.70 23.99 10.24
C LEU A 352 -4.97 25.49 10.11
N ASN A 353 -3.94 26.33 10.21
CA ASN A 353 -4.05 27.80 10.10
C ASN A 353 -3.70 28.33 8.70
N GLY A 354 -3.18 27.48 7.81
CA GLY A 354 -2.78 27.85 6.45
C GLY A 354 -3.86 27.61 5.40
N SER A 355 -3.49 27.79 4.13
CA SER A 355 -4.33 27.56 2.96
C SER A 355 -4.25 26.13 2.39
N HIS A 356 -3.67 25.18 3.13
CA HIS A 356 -3.38 23.81 2.69
C HIS A 356 -4.63 23.04 2.24
N ALA A 357 -5.77 23.26 2.92
CA ALA A 357 -7.04 22.61 2.56
C ALA A 357 -7.54 23.03 1.16
N GLU A 358 -7.35 24.29 0.77
CA GLU A 358 -7.78 24.75 -0.56
C GLU A 358 -6.89 24.14 -1.66
N ALA A 359 -5.59 24.01 -1.43
CA ALA A 359 -4.68 23.36 -2.36
C ALA A 359 -4.95 21.83 -2.46
N ALA A 360 -5.24 21.17 -1.34
CA ALA A 360 -5.58 19.75 -1.31
C ALA A 360 -6.82 19.43 -2.16
N LYS A 361 -7.83 20.31 -2.16
CA LYS A 361 -9.05 20.15 -2.99
C LYS A 361 -8.76 20.19 -4.50
N GLN A 362 -7.65 20.77 -4.92
CA GLN A 362 -7.24 20.86 -6.33
C GLN A 362 -6.35 19.67 -6.76
N PHE A 363 -5.97 18.81 -5.85
CA PHE A 363 -5.13 17.67 -6.15
C PHE A 363 -5.83 16.65 -7.07
N VAL A 364 -5.16 16.30 -8.16
CA VAL A 364 -5.63 15.27 -9.10
C VAL A 364 -4.79 14.01 -8.93
N PRO A 365 -5.33 12.97 -8.31
CA PRO A 365 -4.57 11.75 -8.07
C PRO A 365 -4.37 10.95 -9.36
N ARG A 366 -3.22 10.26 -9.45
CA ARG A 366 -3.03 9.20 -10.44
C ARG A 366 -4.06 8.10 -10.24
N THR A 367 -4.61 7.58 -11.32
CA THR A 367 -5.65 6.56 -11.32
C THR A 367 -5.08 5.14 -11.42
N TRP A 368 -5.87 4.15 -11.02
CA TRP A 368 -5.53 2.74 -11.25
C TRP A 368 -5.52 2.37 -12.73
N THR A 369 -6.29 3.07 -13.56
CA THR A 369 -6.27 2.89 -15.03
C THR A 369 -4.89 3.21 -15.61
N GLU A 370 -4.26 4.31 -15.18
CA GLU A 370 -2.90 4.65 -15.60
C GLU A 370 -1.87 3.64 -15.09
N THR A 371 -2.02 3.14 -13.86
CA THR A 371 -1.15 2.10 -13.30
C THR A 371 -1.28 0.79 -14.07
N ALA A 372 -2.49 0.39 -14.43
CA ALA A 372 -2.75 -0.80 -15.24
C ALA A 372 -2.17 -0.67 -16.65
N HIS A 373 -2.32 0.50 -17.28
CA HIS A 373 -1.74 0.82 -18.58
C HIS A 373 -0.21 0.66 -18.57
N ASP A 374 0.47 1.26 -17.61
CA ASP A 374 1.94 1.17 -17.52
C ASP A 374 2.40 -0.27 -17.22
N THR A 375 1.65 -1.00 -16.38
CA THR A 375 1.92 -2.42 -16.11
C THR A 375 1.74 -3.27 -17.36
N GLN A 376 0.72 -3.01 -18.15
CA GLN A 376 0.47 -3.68 -19.43
C GLN A 376 1.59 -3.38 -20.43
N ALA A 377 1.97 -2.12 -20.59
CA ALA A 377 3.04 -1.70 -21.47
C ALA A 377 4.38 -2.38 -21.12
N LEU A 378 4.70 -2.51 -19.82
CA LEU A 378 5.86 -3.27 -19.37
C LEU A 378 5.80 -4.73 -19.84
N PHE A 379 4.65 -5.40 -19.70
CA PHE A 379 4.55 -6.79 -20.14
C PHE A 379 4.62 -6.95 -21.67
N GLU A 380 4.06 -6.02 -22.42
CA GLU A 380 4.19 -6.00 -23.90
C GLU A 380 5.67 -5.89 -24.31
N GLU A 381 6.45 -5.02 -23.61
CA GLU A 381 7.89 -4.91 -23.82
C GLU A 381 8.61 -6.22 -23.47
N LEU A 382 8.34 -6.83 -22.31
CA LEU A 382 9.00 -8.06 -21.89
C LEU A 382 8.69 -9.24 -22.81
N ILE A 383 7.43 -9.37 -23.27
CA ILE A 383 7.02 -10.40 -24.21
C ILE A 383 7.71 -10.21 -25.57
N SER A 384 7.80 -8.96 -26.05
CA SER A 384 8.48 -8.63 -27.29
C SER A 384 9.98 -8.97 -27.25
N ARG A 385 10.65 -8.63 -26.15
CA ARG A 385 12.08 -8.96 -25.93
C ARG A 385 12.33 -10.47 -25.98
N ARG A 386 11.44 -11.30 -25.40
CA ARG A 386 11.57 -12.76 -25.44
C ARG A 386 11.38 -13.34 -26.84
N LYS A 387 10.49 -12.75 -27.66
CA LYS A 387 10.24 -13.18 -29.06
C LYS A 387 11.37 -12.81 -30.02
N SER A 388 12.16 -11.79 -29.70
CA SER A 388 13.24 -11.26 -30.54
C SER A 388 14.55 -11.14 -29.73
N PRO A 389 15.19 -12.26 -29.35
CA PRO A 389 16.42 -12.23 -28.56
C PRO A 389 17.61 -11.77 -29.44
N GLY A 390 17.73 -10.48 -29.73
CA GLY A 390 18.82 -9.95 -30.57
C GLY A 390 18.65 -8.52 -31.07
N VAL A 391 17.50 -7.88 -30.84
CA VAL A 391 17.31 -6.47 -31.21
C VAL A 391 17.34 -5.60 -29.96
N LEU A 392 18.51 -5.04 -29.62
CA LEU A 392 18.58 -3.93 -28.67
C LEU A 392 17.79 -2.74 -29.21
N PRO A 393 16.94 -2.07 -28.40
CA PRO A 393 16.29 -0.83 -28.81
C PRO A 393 17.36 0.22 -29.08
N ARG A 394 17.49 0.64 -30.35
CA ARG A 394 18.24 1.85 -30.70
C ARG A 394 17.42 3.05 -30.26
N ASP A 395 18.07 3.90 -29.47
CA ASP A 395 17.80 5.32 -29.29
C ASP A 395 16.48 5.78 -28.60
N LEU A 396 16.58 5.88 -27.26
CA LEU A 396 16.01 7.00 -26.51
C LEU A 396 17.16 7.87 -25.95
N LYS A 397 18.07 8.29 -26.83
CA LYS A 397 18.96 9.43 -26.57
C LYS A 397 18.53 10.56 -27.50
N GLN A 398 18.31 11.71 -26.90
CA GLN A 398 18.09 13.05 -27.45
C GLN A 398 16.63 13.54 -27.36
N ASN A 399 16.32 14.15 -26.23
CA ASN A 399 15.67 15.46 -26.17
C ASN A 399 15.85 16.06 -24.77
N SER A 400 17.11 16.40 -24.44
CA SER A 400 17.40 17.35 -23.37
C SER A 400 18.43 18.34 -23.91
N SER A 401 17.96 19.25 -24.76
CA SER A 401 18.61 20.53 -25.01
C SER A 401 17.63 21.39 -25.81
N ALA A 402 17.01 22.35 -25.17
CA ALA A 402 16.74 23.70 -25.60
C ALA A 402 15.55 24.30 -24.81
N HIS A 403 15.91 25.29 -24.11
CA HIS A 403 15.21 26.44 -23.49
C HIS A 403 14.78 26.29 -22.05
#